data_b4b58e43fc36d3de14243fdc6a4a9cc3
#
_entry.id   b4b58e43fc36d3de14243fdc6a4a9cc3
#
_cell.length_a   1.000
_cell.length_b   1.000
_cell.length_c   1.000
_cell.angle_alpha   90.00
_cell.angle_beta   90.00
_cell.angle_gamma   90.00
#
_symmetry.space_group_name_H-M   'P 1'
#
loop_
_entity.id
_entity.type
_entity.pdbx_description
1 polymer ?
#
loop_
_entity_poly.entity_id
_entity_poly.type
_entity_poly.pdbx_seq_one_letter_code
_entity_poly.pdbx_strand_id
1 'polypeptide(L)'
;TKSKYIDKLYTIDITPTHKEEYLSSVHRVLQVHAISVIIPLSDVTAEFLSINKVELEHEYHLKCAIPNYDIFQKANDKWQLLALCKENFIPHPQTQLLTSSNLQEAADAIGFPALIKPNISVGARGITMVYSLSDLQDKYDGILRKYGECTLQEYIDNSGAPYYNVMMYRDEKGNIINTAIIEIIRYYPIKGGSSSFCRTIESKELSEICKKTLEVLNWTGFADFDILQTKDGDFKIIEINPRVPASIRAAEVSGINFPALIVNDMLGIKISPYAYVPNKQLRYLGLDIMWFISSNRRFSCIPSWFIFFSRNLYYQESGAIFFSLFSGLKKMCSSSFRKSKAGI
;
A
#
# COMPACT_ATOMS: atom_id res chain seq x y z
N THR A 1 -15.06 17.30 -4.97
CA THR A 1 -14.22 16.78 -6.03
C THR A 1 -14.51 17.48 -7.37
N LYS A 2 -13.59 17.32 -8.32
CA LYS A 2 -13.69 17.91 -9.68
C LYS A 2 -13.79 16.84 -10.76
N SER A 3 -13.91 15.55 -10.36
CA SER A 3 -14.07 14.47 -11.33
C SER A 3 -15.50 14.46 -11.87
N LYS A 4 -15.63 14.33 -13.20
CA LYS A 4 -16.91 14.20 -13.89
C LYS A 4 -17.55 12.81 -13.74
N TYR A 5 -16.79 11.84 -13.23
CA TYR A 5 -17.25 10.46 -13.01
C TYR A 5 -17.80 10.22 -11.60
N ILE A 6 -17.90 11.28 -10.78
CA ILE A 6 -18.50 11.21 -9.44
C ILE A 6 -19.88 11.80 -9.47
N ASP A 7 -20.88 10.97 -9.32
CA ASP A 7 -22.28 11.40 -9.26
C ASP A 7 -22.60 12.11 -7.95
N LYS A 8 -22.17 11.51 -6.83
CA LYS A 8 -22.38 12.08 -5.49
C LYS A 8 -21.13 11.95 -4.62
N LEU A 9 -20.95 12.92 -3.73
CA LEU A 9 -19.88 12.95 -2.75
C LEU A 9 -20.46 13.12 -1.35
N TYR A 10 -20.11 12.20 -0.46
CA TYR A 10 -20.38 12.31 0.96
C TYR A 10 -19.06 12.48 1.69
N THR A 11 -19.00 13.45 2.60
CA THR A 11 -17.83 13.64 3.46
C THR A 11 -18.16 13.06 4.82
N ILE A 12 -17.46 12.02 5.21
CA ILE A 12 -17.63 11.32 6.46
C ILE A 12 -16.24 11.18 7.07
N ASP A 13 -16.08 11.64 8.32
CA ASP A 13 -14.83 11.48 9.03
C ASP A 13 -14.75 10.07 9.63
N ILE A 14 -13.68 9.35 9.31
CA ILE A 14 -13.35 8.08 9.92
C ILE A 14 -12.07 8.23 10.75
N THR A 15 -12.24 8.14 12.06
CA THR A 15 -11.13 8.12 13.02
C THR A 15 -11.29 6.90 13.93
N PRO A 16 -10.22 6.42 14.59
CA PRO A 16 -10.33 5.31 15.54
C PRO A 16 -11.37 5.53 16.64
N THR A 17 -11.63 6.78 17.00
CA THR A 17 -12.57 7.19 18.05
C THR A 17 -14.02 7.34 17.58
N HIS A 18 -14.28 7.38 16.26
CA HIS A 18 -15.60 7.64 15.68
C HIS A 18 -16.06 6.50 14.74
N LYS A 19 -15.65 5.25 15.01
CA LYS A 19 -16.00 4.10 14.17
C LYS A 19 -17.50 3.87 14.07
N GLU A 20 -18.25 4.02 15.17
CA GLU A 20 -19.71 3.84 15.20
C GLU A 20 -20.45 4.96 14.42
N GLU A 21 -20.00 6.20 14.55
CA GLU A 21 -20.56 7.33 13.78
C GLU A 21 -20.31 7.17 12.29
N TYR A 22 -19.13 6.64 11.93
CA TYR A 22 -18.80 6.32 10.54
C TYR A 22 -19.72 5.21 10.00
N LEU A 23 -19.93 4.14 10.76
CA LEU A 23 -20.85 3.04 10.40
C LEU A 23 -22.28 3.57 10.19
N SER A 24 -22.80 4.34 11.13
CA SER A 24 -24.12 4.96 11.03
C SER A 24 -24.25 5.89 9.80
N SER A 25 -23.16 6.53 9.41
CA SER A 25 -23.14 7.38 8.20
C SER A 25 -23.10 6.55 6.91
N VAL A 26 -22.41 5.41 6.93
CA VAL A 26 -22.44 4.45 5.80
C VAL A 26 -23.85 3.89 5.63
N HIS A 27 -24.51 3.45 6.70
CA HIS A 27 -25.89 2.96 6.66
C HIS A 27 -26.85 4.00 6.06
N ARG A 28 -26.76 5.26 6.49
CA ARG A 28 -27.59 6.36 5.92
C ARG A 28 -27.38 6.51 4.40
N VAL A 29 -26.17 6.37 3.90
CA VAL A 29 -25.91 6.43 2.45
C VAL A 29 -26.50 5.22 1.75
N LEU A 30 -26.34 4.03 2.31
CA LEU A 30 -26.85 2.78 1.73
C LEU A 30 -28.38 2.70 1.72
N GLN A 31 -29.05 3.29 2.71
CA GLN A 31 -30.52 3.38 2.76
C GLN A 31 -31.13 4.24 1.65
N VAL A 32 -30.40 5.24 1.17
CA VAL A 32 -30.89 6.18 0.13
C VAL A 32 -30.37 5.91 -1.27
N HIS A 33 -29.41 5.00 -1.41
CA HIS A 33 -28.80 4.65 -2.68
C HIS A 33 -28.68 3.14 -2.86
N ALA A 34 -29.10 2.66 -4.04
CA ALA A 34 -28.86 1.27 -4.44
C ALA A 34 -27.39 1.10 -4.83
N ILE A 35 -26.56 0.74 -3.88
CA ILE A 35 -25.14 0.45 -4.07
C ILE A 35 -24.94 -1.06 -4.26
N SER A 36 -24.26 -1.46 -5.30
CA SER A 36 -23.98 -2.86 -5.59
C SER A 36 -22.62 -3.31 -5.10
N VAL A 37 -21.61 -2.44 -5.10
CA VAL A 37 -20.23 -2.76 -4.73
C VAL A 37 -19.61 -1.63 -3.92
N ILE A 38 -18.91 -1.97 -2.83
CA ILE A 38 -18.08 -1.03 -2.06
C ILE A 38 -16.61 -1.43 -2.23
N ILE A 39 -15.78 -0.46 -2.62
CA ILE A 39 -14.32 -0.65 -2.82
C ILE A 39 -13.56 0.26 -1.86
N PRO A 40 -12.75 -0.27 -0.94
CA PRO A 40 -11.95 0.56 -0.03
C PRO A 40 -10.72 1.15 -0.75
N LEU A 41 -10.43 2.43 -0.49
CA LEU A 41 -9.31 3.15 -1.08
C LEU A 41 -8.26 3.62 -0.03
N SER A 42 -8.43 3.23 1.23
CA SER A 42 -7.49 3.51 2.31
C SER A 42 -7.46 2.37 3.31
N ASP A 43 -6.36 2.24 4.05
CA ASP A 43 -6.18 1.17 5.04
C ASP A 43 -7.27 1.20 6.11
N VAL A 44 -7.63 2.39 6.63
CA VAL A 44 -8.69 2.56 7.63
C VAL A 44 -10.06 2.14 7.09
N THR A 45 -10.39 2.50 5.84
CA THR A 45 -11.66 2.09 5.22
C THR A 45 -11.67 0.62 4.84
N ALA A 46 -10.52 0.03 4.53
CA ALA A 46 -10.37 -1.39 4.26
C ALA A 46 -10.61 -2.23 5.52
N GLU A 47 -9.97 -1.86 6.64
CA GLU A 47 -10.21 -2.50 7.93
C GLU A 47 -11.68 -2.41 8.35
N PHE A 48 -12.24 -1.19 8.30
CA PHE A 48 -13.65 -0.97 8.62
C PHE A 48 -14.58 -1.84 7.77
N LEU A 49 -14.36 -1.86 6.46
CA LEU A 49 -15.18 -2.63 5.53
C LEU A 49 -15.06 -4.13 5.78
N SER A 50 -13.86 -4.62 6.09
CA SER A 50 -13.62 -6.03 6.37
C SER A 50 -14.31 -6.49 7.66
N ILE A 51 -14.30 -5.68 8.72
CA ILE A 51 -15.00 -5.95 9.99
C ILE A 51 -16.51 -6.04 9.78
N ASN A 52 -17.09 -5.11 9.01
CA ASN A 52 -18.54 -4.98 8.85
C ASN A 52 -19.07 -5.69 7.58
N LYS A 53 -18.21 -6.42 6.86
CA LYS A 53 -18.52 -7.02 5.56
C LYS A 53 -19.78 -7.87 5.59
N VAL A 54 -19.87 -8.81 6.50
CA VAL A 54 -20.97 -9.78 6.59
C VAL A 54 -22.31 -9.06 6.83
N GLU A 55 -22.32 -8.10 7.72
CA GLU A 55 -23.51 -7.31 8.04
C GLU A 55 -23.96 -6.48 6.83
N LEU A 56 -23.04 -5.71 6.23
CA LEU A 56 -23.36 -4.83 5.10
C LEU A 56 -23.81 -5.61 3.86
N GLU A 57 -23.16 -6.73 3.55
CA GLU A 57 -23.56 -7.60 2.43
C GLU A 57 -24.93 -8.23 2.63
N HIS A 58 -25.24 -8.64 3.87
CA HIS A 58 -26.53 -9.26 4.21
C HIS A 58 -27.66 -8.22 4.20
N GLU A 59 -27.45 -7.08 4.86
CA GLU A 59 -28.53 -6.07 5.04
C GLU A 59 -28.87 -5.34 3.74
N TYR A 60 -27.86 -5.01 2.92
CA TYR A 60 -28.05 -4.20 1.72
C TYR A 60 -27.94 -4.97 0.40
N HIS A 61 -27.72 -6.28 0.44
CA HIS A 61 -27.55 -7.14 -0.75
C HIS A 61 -26.46 -6.62 -1.71
N LEU A 62 -25.42 -6.02 -1.16
CA LEU A 62 -24.26 -5.51 -1.90
C LEU A 62 -23.05 -6.47 -1.77
N LYS A 63 -21.95 -6.11 -2.40
CA LYS A 63 -20.64 -6.78 -2.28
C LYS A 63 -19.56 -5.84 -1.77
N CYS A 64 -18.78 -6.32 -0.82
CA CYS A 64 -17.61 -5.61 -0.30
C CYS A 64 -16.33 -6.18 -0.93
N ALA A 65 -15.62 -5.37 -1.71
CA ALA A 65 -14.42 -5.79 -2.43
C ALA A 65 -13.19 -5.89 -1.49
N ILE A 66 -13.33 -6.73 -0.49
CA ILE A 66 -12.32 -7.00 0.55
C ILE A 66 -12.50 -8.44 1.06
N PRO A 67 -11.45 -9.17 1.47
CA PRO A 67 -11.61 -10.46 2.16
C PRO A 67 -12.32 -10.34 3.51
N ASN A 68 -12.76 -11.48 4.06
CA ASN A 68 -13.26 -11.54 5.43
C ASN A 68 -12.18 -11.13 6.42
N TYR A 69 -12.60 -10.65 7.59
CA TYR A 69 -11.71 -10.00 8.56
C TYR A 69 -10.57 -10.90 9.05
N ASP A 70 -10.82 -12.20 9.23
CA ASP A 70 -9.80 -13.18 9.63
C ASP A 70 -8.64 -13.30 8.63
N ILE A 71 -8.94 -13.23 7.33
CA ILE A 71 -7.94 -13.22 6.25
C ILE A 71 -7.30 -11.85 6.13
N PHE A 72 -8.12 -10.79 6.16
CA PHE A 72 -7.66 -9.41 6.10
C PHE A 72 -6.64 -9.10 7.19
N GLN A 73 -6.95 -9.46 8.45
CA GLN A 73 -6.10 -9.21 9.60
C GLN A 73 -4.71 -9.84 9.47
N LYS A 74 -4.64 -11.08 8.99
CA LYS A 74 -3.36 -11.77 8.75
C LYS A 74 -2.47 -11.07 7.74
N ALA A 75 -3.05 -10.42 6.74
CA ALA A 75 -2.29 -9.66 5.74
C ALA A 75 -1.94 -8.25 6.22
N ASN A 76 -2.82 -7.61 7.00
CA ASN A 76 -2.67 -6.24 7.47
C ASN A 76 -1.72 -6.11 8.67
N ASP A 77 -1.64 -7.15 9.52
CA ASP A 77 -0.73 -7.22 10.65
C ASP A 77 0.65 -7.73 10.19
N LYS A 78 1.67 -6.87 10.30
CA LYS A 78 3.02 -7.18 9.82
C LYS A 78 3.64 -8.39 10.48
N TRP A 79 3.38 -8.59 11.78
CA TRP A 79 3.87 -9.78 12.48
C TRP A 79 3.22 -11.04 11.94
N GLN A 80 1.88 -11.07 11.84
CA GLN A 80 1.15 -12.25 11.36
C GLN A 80 1.54 -12.59 9.91
N LEU A 81 1.64 -11.58 9.04
CA LEU A 81 2.07 -11.77 7.65
C LEU A 81 3.47 -12.38 7.57
N LEU A 82 4.45 -11.79 8.28
CA LEU A 82 5.84 -12.22 8.17
C LEU A 82 6.11 -13.54 8.90
N ALA A 83 5.38 -13.84 9.97
CA ALA A 83 5.38 -15.17 10.60
C ALA A 83 4.86 -16.23 9.62
N LEU A 84 3.75 -15.96 8.94
CA LEU A 84 3.21 -16.84 7.90
C LEU A 84 4.19 -17.00 6.72
N CYS A 85 4.87 -15.93 6.30
CA CYS A 85 5.93 -16.02 5.29
C CYS A 85 7.07 -16.95 5.75
N LYS A 86 7.52 -16.83 7.01
CA LYS A 86 8.55 -17.67 7.60
C LYS A 86 8.18 -19.16 7.57
N GLU A 87 6.97 -19.48 8.03
CA GLU A 87 6.46 -20.87 8.10
C GLU A 87 6.35 -21.51 6.70
N ASN A 88 6.13 -20.70 5.66
CA ASN A 88 5.93 -21.17 4.29
C ASN A 88 7.12 -20.94 3.37
N PHE A 89 8.29 -20.58 3.92
CA PHE A 89 9.52 -20.32 3.14
C PHE A 89 9.31 -19.29 2.03
N ILE A 90 8.57 -18.23 2.33
CA ILE A 90 8.38 -17.08 1.45
C ILE A 90 9.42 -16.02 1.82
N PRO A 91 10.15 -15.42 0.87
CA PRO A 91 11.18 -14.43 1.17
C PRO A 91 10.62 -13.20 1.91
N HIS A 92 11.17 -12.93 3.08
CA HIS A 92 10.75 -11.84 3.96
C HIS A 92 11.94 -11.37 4.81
N PRO A 93 11.92 -10.16 5.40
CA PRO A 93 12.88 -9.74 6.41
C PRO A 93 12.76 -10.58 7.67
N GLN A 94 13.88 -10.92 8.30
CA GLN A 94 13.86 -11.52 9.63
C GLN A 94 13.12 -10.59 10.60
N THR A 95 12.19 -11.15 11.37
CA THR A 95 11.27 -10.36 12.19
C THR A 95 10.94 -11.12 13.47
N GLN A 96 10.89 -10.39 14.59
CA GLN A 96 10.51 -10.91 15.92
C GLN A 96 9.44 -10.00 16.54
N LEU A 97 8.40 -10.59 17.11
CA LEU A 97 7.43 -9.85 17.92
C LEU A 97 8.13 -9.33 19.17
N LEU A 98 7.92 -8.06 19.49
CA LEU A 98 8.48 -7.44 20.70
C LEU A 98 7.49 -7.50 21.86
N THR A 99 8.02 -7.85 23.02
CA THR A 99 7.38 -7.73 24.32
C THR A 99 8.37 -7.13 25.29
N SER A 100 7.91 -6.58 26.41
CA SER A 100 8.81 -6.00 27.43
C SER A 100 9.78 -7.04 28.02
N SER A 101 9.47 -8.34 27.90
CA SER A 101 10.29 -9.43 28.45
C SER A 101 11.30 -10.02 27.46
N ASN A 102 11.19 -9.76 26.15
CA ASN A 102 12.02 -10.43 25.14
C ASN A 102 12.94 -9.51 24.34
N LEU A 103 13.15 -8.26 24.75
CA LEU A 103 13.93 -7.27 23.97
C LEU A 103 15.38 -7.76 23.70
N GLN A 104 16.02 -8.39 24.67
CA GLN A 104 17.36 -8.96 24.50
C GLN A 104 17.35 -10.12 23.50
N GLU A 105 16.43 -11.07 23.64
CA GLU A 105 16.31 -12.23 22.76
C GLU A 105 16.04 -11.80 21.33
N ALA A 106 15.13 -10.83 21.13
CA ALA A 106 14.81 -10.27 19.82
C ALA A 106 16.03 -9.56 19.20
N ALA A 107 16.80 -8.82 20.01
CA ALA A 107 18.02 -8.16 19.57
C ALA A 107 19.10 -9.18 19.14
N ASP A 108 19.27 -10.26 19.89
CA ASP A 108 20.22 -11.32 19.57
C ASP A 108 19.83 -12.07 18.29
N ALA A 109 18.54 -12.27 18.06
CA ALA A 109 18.03 -12.95 16.87
C ALA A 109 18.11 -12.10 15.59
N ILE A 110 17.87 -10.78 15.68
CA ILE A 110 17.79 -9.90 14.52
C ILE A 110 19.12 -9.19 14.23
N GLY A 111 19.85 -8.80 15.28
CA GLY A 111 21.04 -7.96 15.15
C GLY A 111 20.74 -6.49 14.90
N PHE A 112 21.79 -5.68 14.68
CA PHE A 112 21.69 -4.24 14.43
C PHE A 112 22.50 -3.84 13.19
N PRO A 113 22.08 -2.79 12.44
CA PRO A 113 20.91 -1.96 12.67
C PRO A 113 19.58 -2.69 12.41
N ALA A 114 18.52 -2.35 13.14
CA ALA A 114 17.20 -2.92 13.00
C ALA A 114 16.10 -1.86 13.03
N LEU A 115 14.86 -2.27 12.71
CA LEU A 115 13.69 -1.40 12.69
C LEU A 115 12.66 -1.87 13.71
N ILE A 116 12.24 -0.99 14.63
CA ILE A 116 10.99 -1.19 15.34
C ILE A 116 9.86 -0.77 14.40
N LYS A 117 8.91 -1.68 14.17
CA LYS A 117 7.72 -1.42 13.33
C LYS A 117 6.46 -1.75 14.09
N PRO A 118 5.49 -0.81 14.22
CA PRO A 118 4.16 -1.17 14.69
C PRO A 118 3.55 -2.24 13.77
N ASN A 119 2.90 -3.25 14.36
CA ASN A 119 2.29 -4.35 13.61
C ASN A 119 1.24 -3.82 12.64
N ILE A 120 0.40 -2.92 13.11
CA ILE A 120 -0.62 -2.24 12.31
C ILE A 120 -0.28 -0.76 12.23
N SER A 121 0.07 -0.28 11.05
CA SER A 121 0.39 1.14 10.84
C SER A 121 0.21 1.53 9.38
N VAL A 122 -0.11 2.81 9.15
CA VAL A 122 -0.32 3.39 7.81
C VAL A 122 0.93 4.15 7.38
N GLY A 123 1.53 3.75 6.27
CA GLY A 123 2.77 4.34 5.79
C GLY A 123 3.93 4.08 6.75
N ALA A 124 4.93 4.95 6.77
CA ALA A 124 6.11 4.80 7.62
C ALA A 124 5.91 5.28 9.07
N ARG A 125 4.67 5.43 9.55
CA ARG A 125 4.39 5.95 10.89
C ARG A 125 4.84 4.97 11.96
N GLY A 126 5.61 5.47 12.94
CA GLY A 126 6.12 4.67 14.04
C GLY A 126 7.32 3.78 13.70
N ILE A 127 7.73 3.70 12.44
CA ILE A 127 8.95 2.98 12.06
C ILE A 127 10.15 3.74 12.63
N THR A 128 10.93 3.05 13.45
CA THR A 128 12.05 3.67 14.16
C THR A 128 13.30 2.81 14.01
N MET A 129 14.38 3.41 13.51
CA MET A 129 15.69 2.76 13.43
C MET A 129 16.32 2.65 14.82
N VAL A 130 16.92 1.49 15.10
CA VAL A 130 17.69 1.21 16.31
C VAL A 130 19.04 0.62 15.95
N TYR A 131 20.06 1.00 16.72
CA TYR A 131 21.46 0.66 16.45
C TYR A 131 22.11 -0.20 17.55
N SER A 132 21.43 -0.36 18.68
CA SER A 132 21.90 -1.16 19.82
C SER A 132 20.72 -1.61 20.68
N LEU A 133 20.98 -2.56 21.59
CA LEU A 133 19.99 -2.97 22.59
C LEU A 133 19.55 -1.82 23.49
N SER A 134 20.47 -0.96 23.92
CA SER A 134 20.10 0.23 24.71
C SER A 134 19.17 1.14 23.94
N ASP A 135 19.45 1.38 22.66
CA ASP A 135 18.60 2.20 21.80
C ASP A 135 17.21 1.57 21.57
N LEU A 136 17.13 0.24 21.48
CA LEU A 136 15.88 -0.52 21.43
C LEU A 136 15.08 -0.35 22.73
N GLN A 137 15.71 -0.53 23.89
CA GLN A 137 15.08 -0.39 25.20
C GLN A 137 14.55 1.02 25.45
N ASP A 138 15.32 2.04 25.08
CA ASP A 138 14.95 3.46 25.27
C ASP A 138 13.72 3.86 24.42
N LYS A 139 13.55 3.26 23.24
CA LYS A 139 12.50 3.65 22.28
C LYS A 139 11.24 2.78 22.35
N TYR A 140 11.38 1.52 22.76
CA TYR A 140 10.31 0.52 22.67
C TYR A 140 9.02 0.96 23.39
N ASP A 141 9.11 1.35 24.65
CA ASP A 141 7.94 1.71 25.45
C ASP A 141 7.18 2.92 24.87
N GLY A 142 7.90 3.87 24.29
CA GLY A 142 7.30 5.03 23.65
C GLY A 142 6.51 4.65 22.39
N ILE A 143 7.03 3.69 21.61
CA ILE A 143 6.38 3.19 20.40
C ILE A 143 5.18 2.32 20.76
N LEU A 144 5.35 1.39 21.71
CA LEU A 144 4.28 0.52 22.21
C LEU A 144 3.06 1.34 22.70
N ARG A 145 3.30 2.35 23.55
CA ARG A 145 2.22 3.21 24.06
C ARG A 145 1.49 4.00 23.00
N LYS A 146 2.20 4.40 21.95
CA LYS A 146 1.63 5.27 20.90
C LYS A 146 0.98 4.51 19.77
N TYR A 147 1.49 3.34 19.44
CA TYR A 147 1.10 2.61 18.22
C TYR A 147 0.62 1.17 18.49
N GLY A 148 0.69 0.69 19.73
CA GLY A 148 0.36 -0.70 20.08
C GLY A 148 1.52 -1.67 19.80
N GLU A 149 1.18 -2.94 19.66
CA GLU A 149 2.15 -4.01 19.42
C GLU A 149 3.07 -3.73 18.25
N CYS A 150 4.31 -4.11 18.39
CA CYS A 150 5.35 -3.88 17.39
C CYS A 150 6.33 -5.06 17.27
N THR A 151 7.04 -5.09 16.16
CA THR A 151 8.07 -6.06 15.84
C THR A 151 9.43 -5.39 15.74
N LEU A 152 10.50 -6.17 16.02
CA LEU A 152 11.85 -5.86 15.59
C LEU A 152 12.11 -6.57 14.27
N GLN A 153 12.52 -5.82 13.25
CA GLN A 153 12.78 -6.34 11.91
C GLN A 153 14.19 -5.99 11.48
N GLU A 154 14.86 -6.92 10.80
CA GLU A 154 16.16 -6.65 10.19
C GLU A 154 16.09 -5.41 9.27
N TYR A 155 17.10 -4.58 9.32
CA TYR A 155 17.25 -3.50 8.38
C TYR A 155 17.85 -4.02 7.08
N ILE A 156 17.07 -3.91 6.00
CA ILE A 156 17.57 -4.24 4.67
C ILE A 156 18.19 -2.98 4.08
N ASP A 157 19.51 -2.97 3.94
CA ASP A 157 20.18 -1.94 3.17
C ASP A 157 19.94 -2.16 1.68
N ASN A 158 18.97 -1.44 1.16
CA ASN A 158 18.64 -1.44 -0.27
C ASN A 158 19.26 -0.26 -1.01
N SER A 159 20.36 0.31 -0.52
CA SER A 159 21.01 1.48 -1.12
C SER A 159 21.29 1.28 -2.61
N GLY A 160 20.48 1.93 -3.45
CA GLY A 160 20.58 1.83 -4.90
C GLY A 160 19.86 0.63 -5.54
N ALA A 161 19.32 -0.30 -4.77
CA ALA A 161 18.47 -1.37 -5.27
C ALA A 161 17.02 -0.88 -5.50
N PRO A 162 16.31 -1.44 -6.48
CA PRO A 162 14.92 -1.09 -6.73
C PRO A 162 13.98 -1.47 -5.58
N TYR A 163 12.88 -0.75 -5.51
CA TYR A 163 11.71 -1.05 -4.69
C TYR A 163 10.54 -1.38 -5.61
N TYR A 164 9.71 -2.35 -5.23
CA TYR A 164 8.65 -2.83 -6.09
C TYR A 164 7.29 -2.79 -5.41
N ASN A 165 6.25 -2.46 -6.21
CA ASN A 165 4.88 -2.83 -5.88
C ASN A 165 4.43 -3.93 -6.86
N VAL A 166 3.76 -4.96 -6.33
CA VAL A 166 3.14 -6.00 -7.13
C VAL A 166 1.66 -6.04 -6.85
N MET A 167 0.87 -5.63 -7.84
CA MET A 167 -0.58 -5.66 -7.78
C MET A 167 -1.10 -6.94 -8.40
N MET A 168 -1.94 -7.68 -7.67
CA MET A 168 -2.55 -8.92 -8.13
C MET A 168 -4.05 -8.93 -7.89
N TYR A 169 -4.76 -9.63 -8.76
CA TYR A 169 -6.14 -10.01 -8.55
C TYR A 169 -6.29 -11.52 -8.60
N ARG A 170 -6.81 -12.10 -7.51
CA ARG A 170 -7.05 -13.54 -7.38
C ARG A 170 -8.56 -13.78 -7.21
N ASP A 171 -9.15 -14.60 -8.10
CA ASP A 171 -10.57 -14.91 -8.06
C ASP A 171 -10.92 -15.90 -6.92
N GLU A 172 -12.20 -16.12 -6.69
CA GLU A 172 -12.70 -17.06 -5.67
C GLU A 172 -12.30 -18.54 -5.95
N LYS A 173 -11.94 -18.87 -7.19
CA LYS A 173 -11.47 -20.20 -7.58
C LYS A 173 -9.96 -20.38 -7.35
N GLY A 174 -9.28 -19.33 -6.89
CA GLY A 174 -7.85 -19.36 -6.65
C GLY A 174 -6.98 -19.02 -7.86
N ASN A 175 -7.55 -18.58 -8.98
CA ASN A 175 -6.78 -18.21 -10.16
C ASN A 175 -6.29 -16.77 -10.07
N ILE A 176 -5.02 -16.52 -10.41
CA ILE A 176 -4.52 -15.19 -10.65
C ILE A 176 -4.99 -14.71 -12.02
N ILE A 177 -5.84 -13.70 -12.03
CA ILE A 177 -6.42 -13.16 -13.26
C ILE A 177 -5.48 -12.17 -13.92
N ASN A 178 -4.90 -11.25 -13.13
CA ASN A 178 -3.90 -10.29 -13.62
C ASN A 178 -2.86 -9.99 -12.55
N THR A 179 -1.65 -9.68 -13.03
CA THR A 179 -0.54 -9.17 -12.25
C THR A 179 0.05 -7.95 -12.94
N ALA A 180 0.26 -6.88 -12.20
CA ALA A 180 1.04 -5.71 -12.64
C ALA A 180 2.19 -5.47 -11.67
N ILE A 181 3.41 -5.39 -12.18
CA ILE A 181 4.62 -5.17 -11.39
C ILE A 181 5.19 -3.80 -11.70
N ILE A 182 5.44 -3.02 -10.66
CA ILE A 182 5.93 -1.66 -10.76
C ILE A 182 7.30 -1.58 -10.07
N GLU A 183 8.32 -1.26 -10.83
CA GLU A 183 9.62 -0.83 -10.32
C GLU A 183 9.54 0.65 -9.97
N ILE A 184 9.74 0.99 -8.70
CA ILE A 184 9.71 2.37 -8.21
C ILE A 184 11.09 2.99 -8.37
N ILE A 185 11.22 3.91 -9.32
CA ILE A 185 12.48 4.57 -9.65
C ILE A 185 12.74 5.74 -8.69
N ARG A 186 11.68 6.45 -8.29
CA ARG A 186 11.73 7.56 -7.32
C ARG A 186 10.51 7.56 -6.43
N TYR A 187 10.69 7.97 -5.19
CA TYR A 187 9.62 8.10 -4.20
C TYR A 187 9.82 9.31 -3.30
N TYR A 188 8.73 9.82 -2.77
CA TYR A 188 8.79 10.94 -1.82
C TYR A 188 7.85 10.66 -0.63
N PRO A 189 8.31 10.87 0.62
CA PRO A 189 9.65 11.31 1.07
C PRO A 189 10.80 10.38 0.69
N ILE A 190 12.04 10.93 0.60
CA ILE A 190 13.23 10.25 0.08
C ILE A 190 13.64 9.04 0.93
N LYS A 191 13.31 9.04 2.23
CA LYS A 191 13.65 7.95 3.17
C LYS A 191 12.60 6.82 3.18
N GLY A 192 11.58 6.90 2.35
CA GLY A 192 10.46 5.95 2.25
C GLY A 192 9.14 6.71 2.08
N GLY A 193 8.39 6.40 1.03
CA GLY A 193 7.16 7.11 0.72
C GLY A 193 6.48 6.61 -0.54
N SER A 194 5.53 7.41 -1.03
CA SER A 194 4.76 7.07 -2.22
C SER A 194 5.60 7.21 -3.49
N SER A 195 5.38 6.32 -4.46
CA SER A 195 5.99 6.40 -5.79
C SER A 195 5.77 7.77 -6.42
N SER A 196 6.84 8.40 -6.87
CA SER A 196 6.80 9.65 -7.64
C SER A 196 7.09 9.44 -9.12
N PHE A 197 7.90 8.43 -9.44
CA PHE A 197 8.18 7.98 -10.79
C PHE A 197 8.45 6.49 -10.79
N CYS A 198 7.78 5.76 -11.66
CA CYS A 198 7.87 4.31 -11.74
C CYS A 198 7.84 3.81 -13.19
N ARG A 199 8.20 2.55 -13.35
CA ARG A 199 8.13 1.81 -14.61
C ARG A 199 7.47 0.46 -14.35
N THR A 200 6.60 0.04 -15.25
CA THR A 200 6.06 -1.32 -15.21
C THR A 200 7.03 -2.30 -15.84
N ILE A 201 7.18 -3.47 -15.24
CA ILE A 201 8.11 -4.53 -15.65
C ILE A 201 7.43 -5.89 -15.63
N GLU A 202 8.08 -6.90 -16.21
CA GLU A 202 7.77 -8.31 -15.98
C GLU A 202 8.82 -8.93 -15.07
N SER A 203 8.36 -9.74 -14.12
CA SER A 203 9.22 -10.59 -13.30
C SER A 203 8.44 -11.83 -12.87
N LYS A 204 8.89 -12.98 -13.37
CA LYS A 204 8.30 -14.27 -12.99
C LYS A 204 8.50 -14.53 -11.50
N GLU A 205 9.67 -14.24 -10.97
CA GLU A 205 10.02 -14.46 -9.57
C GLU A 205 9.12 -13.67 -8.63
N LEU A 206 8.97 -12.35 -8.85
CA LEU A 206 8.06 -11.51 -8.07
C LEU A 206 6.61 -12.01 -8.15
N SER A 207 6.17 -12.43 -9.33
CA SER A 207 4.83 -12.97 -9.52
C SER A 207 4.61 -14.25 -8.71
N GLU A 208 5.56 -15.20 -8.73
CA GLU A 208 5.44 -16.46 -8.00
C GLU A 208 5.51 -16.26 -6.48
N ILE A 209 6.38 -15.38 -5.99
CA ILE A 209 6.46 -15.04 -4.56
C ILE A 209 5.10 -14.50 -4.07
N CYS A 210 4.53 -13.52 -4.77
CA CYS A 210 3.25 -12.92 -4.40
C CYS A 210 2.08 -13.90 -4.54
N LYS A 211 2.05 -14.69 -5.62
CA LYS A 211 1.04 -15.72 -5.82
C LYS A 211 1.04 -16.73 -4.68
N LYS A 212 2.21 -17.27 -4.31
CA LYS A 212 2.34 -18.20 -3.17
C LYS A 212 1.83 -17.58 -1.87
N THR A 213 2.10 -16.30 -1.65
CA THR A 213 1.62 -15.60 -0.45
C THR A 213 0.09 -15.50 -0.43
N LEU A 214 -0.55 -15.18 -1.55
CA LEU A 214 -2.01 -15.15 -1.65
C LEU A 214 -2.65 -16.53 -1.49
N GLU A 215 -1.98 -17.59 -1.98
CA GLU A 215 -2.43 -18.98 -1.81
C GLU A 215 -2.41 -19.38 -0.33
N VAL A 216 -1.32 -19.12 0.38
CA VAL A 216 -1.18 -19.46 1.80
C VAL A 216 -2.13 -18.66 2.67
N LEU A 217 -2.38 -17.39 2.36
CA LEU A 217 -3.38 -16.56 3.03
C LEU A 217 -4.82 -16.98 2.72
N ASN A 218 -5.04 -17.82 1.71
CA ASN A 218 -6.35 -18.03 1.10
C ASN A 218 -7.04 -16.71 0.70
N TRP A 219 -6.24 -15.76 0.18
CA TRP A 219 -6.70 -14.44 -0.22
C TRP A 219 -7.57 -14.49 -1.47
N THR A 220 -8.62 -13.70 -1.52
CA THR A 220 -9.43 -13.45 -2.72
C THR A 220 -9.58 -11.95 -2.94
N GLY A 221 -9.64 -11.55 -4.21
CA GLY A 221 -9.74 -10.15 -4.60
C GLY A 221 -8.38 -9.50 -4.88
N PHE A 222 -8.36 -8.19 -4.77
CA PHE A 222 -7.19 -7.35 -5.06
C PHE A 222 -6.21 -7.31 -3.89
N ALA A 223 -4.91 -7.38 -4.18
CA ALA A 223 -3.82 -7.18 -3.23
C ALA A 223 -2.69 -6.37 -3.87
N ASP A 224 -2.02 -5.53 -3.09
CA ASP A 224 -0.85 -4.74 -3.48
C ASP A 224 0.30 -5.03 -2.52
N PHE A 225 1.38 -5.61 -3.02
CA PHE A 225 2.56 -5.98 -2.24
C PHE A 225 3.62 -4.90 -2.32
N ASP A 226 4.24 -4.61 -1.19
CA ASP A 226 5.47 -3.85 -1.09
C ASP A 226 6.65 -4.80 -0.94
N ILE A 227 7.62 -4.73 -1.86
CA ILE A 227 8.76 -5.63 -1.92
C ILE A 227 10.06 -4.84 -2.04
N LEU A 228 11.03 -5.16 -1.17
CA LEU A 228 12.40 -4.67 -1.28
C LEU A 228 13.26 -5.68 -2.04
N GLN A 229 14.23 -5.16 -2.78
CA GLN A 229 15.34 -5.95 -3.28
C GLN A 229 16.59 -5.68 -2.42
N THR A 230 17.25 -6.75 -2.00
CA THR A 230 18.53 -6.65 -1.29
C THR A 230 19.66 -6.28 -2.25
N LYS A 231 20.84 -5.95 -1.73
CA LYS A 231 22.04 -5.71 -2.55
C LYS A 231 22.47 -6.92 -3.36
N ASP A 232 22.18 -8.12 -2.86
CA ASP A 232 22.53 -9.39 -3.50
C ASP A 232 21.51 -9.79 -4.57
N GLY A 233 20.43 -9.01 -4.72
CA GLY A 233 19.40 -9.22 -5.73
C GLY A 233 18.16 -9.96 -5.23
N ASP A 234 18.13 -10.45 -4.01
CA ASP A 234 17.00 -11.18 -3.43
C ASP A 234 15.81 -10.28 -3.16
N PHE A 235 14.61 -10.78 -3.39
CA PHE A 235 13.37 -10.07 -3.08
C PHE A 235 12.87 -10.42 -1.68
N LYS A 236 12.32 -9.44 -0.96
CA LYS A 236 11.71 -9.63 0.35
C LYS A 236 10.39 -8.88 0.45
N ILE A 237 9.29 -9.60 0.72
CA ILE A 237 7.98 -9.01 1.01
C ILE A 237 8.05 -8.29 2.35
N ILE A 238 7.66 -7.02 2.39
CA ILE A 238 7.63 -6.23 3.62
C ILE A 238 6.23 -5.94 4.14
N GLU A 239 5.25 -5.85 3.26
CA GLU A 239 3.83 -5.70 3.62
C GLU A 239 2.90 -6.00 2.44
N ILE A 240 1.63 -6.24 2.76
CA ILE A 240 0.52 -6.25 1.81
C ILE A 240 -0.40 -5.09 2.14
N ASN A 241 -0.72 -4.28 1.13
CA ASN A 241 -1.75 -3.26 1.23
C ASN A 241 -3.09 -3.87 0.75
N PRO A 242 -4.01 -4.19 1.65
CA PRO A 242 -5.25 -4.89 1.30
C PRO A 242 -6.31 -3.94 0.74
N ARG A 243 -5.92 -3.06 -0.15
CA ARG A 243 -6.77 -2.02 -0.76
C ARG A 243 -6.17 -1.55 -2.08
N VAL A 244 -6.98 -0.85 -2.86
CA VAL A 244 -6.51 -0.23 -4.11
C VAL A 244 -5.48 0.87 -3.80
N PRO A 245 -4.24 0.78 -4.34
CA PRO A 245 -3.20 1.76 -4.07
C PRO A 245 -3.31 3.01 -4.95
N ALA A 246 -2.66 4.09 -4.55
CA ALA A 246 -2.55 5.29 -5.37
C ALA A 246 -1.78 5.03 -6.68
N SER A 247 -0.93 4.00 -6.71
CA SER A 247 -0.13 3.57 -7.87
C SER A 247 -0.91 2.76 -8.91
N ILE A 248 -2.20 2.43 -8.68
CA ILE A 248 -3.02 1.61 -9.58
C ILE A 248 -3.06 2.12 -11.02
N ARG A 249 -2.87 3.42 -11.21
CA ARG A 249 -2.79 4.00 -12.54
C ARG A 249 -1.63 3.48 -13.39
N ALA A 250 -0.56 2.99 -12.78
CA ALA A 250 0.53 2.36 -13.52
C ALA A 250 0.07 1.04 -14.17
N ALA A 251 -0.81 0.28 -13.52
CA ALA A 251 -1.41 -0.90 -14.11
C ALA A 251 -2.33 -0.51 -15.29
N GLU A 252 -3.14 0.54 -15.14
CA GLU A 252 -4.04 1.01 -16.20
C GLU A 252 -3.28 1.43 -17.48
N VAL A 253 -2.19 2.21 -17.34
CA VAL A 253 -1.38 2.60 -18.52
C VAL A 253 -0.65 1.42 -19.16
N SER A 254 -0.57 0.29 -18.46
CA SER A 254 -0.03 -0.99 -18.97
C SER A 254 -1.12 -1.93 -19.50
N GLY A 255 -2.37 -1.47 -19.55
CA GLY A 255 -3.49 -2.20 -20.11
C GLY A 255 -4.40 -2.91 -19.11
N ILE A 256 -4.05 -2.97 -17.81
CA ILE A 256 -4.86 -3.66 -16.80
C ILE A 256 -5.78 -2.69 -16.07
N ASN A 257 -7.08 -2.87 -16.23
CA ASN A 257 -8.11 -2.11 -15.50
C ASN A 257 -8.57 -2.89 -14.27
N PHE A 258 -7.80 -2.86 -13.18
CA PHE A 258 -8.18 -3.51 -11.93
C PHE A 258 -9.51 -3.03 -11.34
N PRO A 259 -9.86 -1.72 -11.33
CA PRO A 259 -11.17 -1.29 -10.88
C PRO A 259 -12.33 -1.97 -11.60
N ALA A 260 -12.27 -2.06 -12.94
CA ALA A 260 -13.30 -2.74 -13.72
C ALA A 260 -13.31 -4.26 -13.43
N LEU A 261 -12.14 -4.88 -13.25
CA LEU A 261 -12.01 -6.29 -12.92
C LEU A 261 -12.66 -6.60 -11.57
N ILE A 262 -12.37 -5.78 -10.54
CA ILE A 262 -12.97 -5.88 -9.20
C ILE A 262 -14.49 -5.79 -9.29
N VAL A 263 -15.03 -4.76 -9.95
CA VAL A 263 -16.49 -4.54 -10.04
C VAL A 263 -17.16 -5.68 -10.79
N ASN A 264 -16.60 -6.11 -11.92
CA ASN A 264 -17.18 -7.19 -12.71
C ASN A 264 -17.23 -8.50 -11.94
N ASP A 265 -16.14 -8.87 -11.24
CA ASP A 265 -16.10 -10.09 -10.44
C ASP A 265 -17.11 -10.05 -9.28
N MET A 266 -17.16 -8.94 -8.55
CA MET A 266 -18.12 -8.75 -7.46
C MET A 266 -19.58 -8.81 -7.92
N LEU A 267 -19.87 -8.42 -9.16
CA LEU A 267 -21.21 -8.50 -9.78
C LEU A 267 -21.49 -9.84 -10.45
N GLY A 268 -20.57 -10.82 -10.38
CA GLY A 268 -20.69 -12.10 -11.05
C GLY A 268 -20.62 -12.04 -12.58
N ILE A 269 -20.12 -10.92 -13.12
CA ILE A 269 -19.88 -10.76 -14.57
C ILE A 269 -18.60 -11.51 -14.91
N LYS A 270 -18.65 -12.29 -15.97
CA LYS A 270 -17.47 -13.06 -16.43
C LYS A 270 -16.28 -12.14 -16.65
N ILE A 271 -15.20 -12.39 -15.91
CA ILE A 271 -13.94 -11.70 -16.05
C ILE A 271 -12.99 -12.49 -16.97
N SER A 272 -12.10 -11.75 -17.64
CA SER A 272 -11.01 -12.30 -18.45
C SER A 272 -9.73 -11.50 -18.21
N PRO A 273 -8.56 -12.12 -18.31
CA PRO A 273 -7.30 -11.41 -18.17
C PRO A 273 -7.17 -10.25 -19.15
N TYR A 274 -6.75 -9.10 -18.66
CA TYR A 274 -6.30 -8.00 -19.51
C TYR A 274 -4.91 -8.27 -20.06
N ALA A 275 -4.65 -7.81 -21.29
CA ALA A 275 -3.31 -7.85 -21.86
C ALA A 275 -2.39 -6.86 -21.14
N TYR A 276 -1.30 -7.36 -20.58
CA TYR A 276 -0.31 -6.55 -19.89
C TYR A 276 0.82 -6.13 -20.83
N VAL A 277 1.12 -4.84 -20.87
CA VAL A 277 2.22 -4.28 -21.66
C VAL A 277 3.24 -3.64 -20.70
N PRO A 278 4.39 -4.28 -20.46
CA PRO A 278 5.42 -3.76 -19.58
C PRO A 278 6.14 -2.54 -20.17
N ASN A 279 7.11 -1.99 -19.42
CA ASN A 279 7.93 -0.84 -19.77
C ASN A 279 7.16 0.49 -19.95
N LYS A 280 5.94 0.57 -19.44
CA LYS A 280 5.22 1.84 -19.32
C LYS A 280 5.74 2.62 -18.12
N GLN A 281 5.96 3.90 -18.32
CA GLN A 281 6.42 4.80 -17.27
C GLN A 281 5.28 5.71 -16.83
N LEU A 282 5.20 5.96 -15.52
CA LEU A 282 4.24 6.87 -14.93
C LEU A 282 4.95 7.81 -13.96
N ARG A 283 4.54 9.07 -13.97
CA ARG A 283 5.05 10.10 -13.09
C ARG A 283 3.90 10.80 -12.36
N TYR A 284 4.02 10.88 -11.06
CA TYR A 284 3.16 11.69 -10.21
C TYR A 284 3.80 13.06 -10.00
N LEU A 285 3.44 14.02 -10.86
CA LEU A 285 4.14 15.29 -11.03
C LEU A 285 4.41 16.01 -9.70
N GLY A 286 3.40 16.15 -8.84
CA GLY A 286 3.56 16.85 -7.56
C GLY A 286 4.59 16.19 -6.64
N LEU A 287 4.58 14.85 -6.54
CA LEU A 287 5.55 14.10 -5.74
C LEU A 287 6.94 14.13 -6.38
N ASP A 288 7.03 14.07 -7.71
CA ASP A 288 8.33 14.08 -8.41
C ASP A 288 9.01 15.44 -8.34
N ILE A 289 8.25 16.53 -8.36
CA ILE A 289 8.76 17.88 -8.05
C ILE A 289 9.32 17.94 -6.63
N MET A 290 8.59 17.40 -5.65
CA MET A 290 9.06 17.36 -4.26
C MET A 290 10.33 16.51 -4.12
N TRP A 291 10.39 15.37 -4.80
CA TRP A 291 11.60 14.56 -4.87
C TRP A 291 12.76 15.37 -5.46
N PHE A 292 12.56 16.06 -6.58
CA PHE A 292 13.59 16.89 -7.24
C PHE A 292 14.12 17.98 -6.31
N ILE A 293 13.25 18.68 -5.59
CA ILE A 293 13.64 19.74 -4.66
C ILE A 293 14.46 19.19 -3.49
N SER A 294 14.09 18.00 -2.98
CA SER A 294 14.64 17.41 -1.75
C SER A 294 15.84 16.49 -2.00
N SER A 295 16.04 16.00 -3.22
CA SER A 295 17.06 14.98 -3.53
C SER A 295 18.42 15.60 -3.82
N ASN A 296 19.47 15.01 -3.25
CA ASN A 296 20.86 15.32 -3.62
C ASN A 296 21.22 14.79 -5.02
N ARG A 297 20.43 13.82 -5.55
CA ARG A 297 20.63 13.24 -6.89
C ARG A 297 19.82 13.94 -7.99
N ARG A 298 19.28 15.14 -7.73
CA ARG A 298 18.40 15.86 -8.66
C ARG A 298 18.99 16.07 -10.06
N PHE A 299 20.26 16.35 -10.15
CA PHE A 299 20.91 16.62 -11.43
C PHE A 299 21.19 15.37 -12.27
N SER A 300 21.36 14.20 -11.65
CA SER A 300 21.54 12.95 -12.39
C SER A 300 20.26 12.49 -13.13
N CYS A 301 19.12 13.09 -12.81
CA CYS A 301 17.82 12.74 -13.36
C CYS A 301 17.33 13.71 -14.44
N ILE A 302 18.09 14.75 -14.78
CA ILE A 302 17.73 15.74 -15.81
C ILE A 302 17.29 15.09 -17.12
N PRO A 303 17.97 14.06 -17.68
CA PRO A 303 17.53 13.42 -18.92
C PRO A 303 16.10 12.85 -18.83
N SER A 304 15.70 12.32 -17.67
CA SER A 304 14.34 11.79 -17.48
C SER A 304 13.27 12.90 -17.46
N TRP A 305 13.64 14.16 -17.20
CA TRP A 305 12.72 15.29 -17.20
C TRP A 305 12.38 15.75 -18.63
N PHE A 306 13.27 15.59 -19.58
CA PHE A 306 12.98 15.87 -21.00
C PHE A 306 11.94 14.92 -21.60
N ILE A 307 11.82 13.70 -21.04
CA ILE A 307 10.81 12.71 -21.45
C ILE A 307 9.43 13.05 -20.85
N PHE A 308 9.35 14.02 -19.96
CA PHE A 308 8.15 14.42 -19.26
C PHE A 308 6.95 14.68 -20.16
N PHE A 309 7.14 15.42 -21.24
CA PHE A 309 6.07 15.84 -22.15
C PHE A 309 5.53 14.73 -23.05
N SER A 310 6.23 13.59 -23.16
CA SER A 310 5.82 12.47 -24.02
C SER A 310 4.97 11.41 -23.30
N ARG A 311 4.68 11.58 -21.99
CA ARG A 311 4.06 10.55 -21.15
C ARG A 311 2.66 10.93 -20.75
N ASN A 312 1.73 9.97 -20.85
CA ASN A 312 0.33 10.13 -20.50
C ASN A 312 0.14 10.30 -18.99
N LEU A 313 0.26 11.54 -18.53
CA LEU A 313 -0.13 11.93 -17.20
C LEU A 313 -1.57 12.47 -17.26
N TYR A 314 -2.56 11.69 -16.84
CA TYR A 314 -3.94 12.19 -16.61
C TYR A 314 -4.70 12.74 -17.82
N TYR A 315 -4.52 12.24 -19.04
CA TYR A 315 -5.15 12.80 -20.24
C TYR A 315 -6.68 12.79 -20.27
N GLN A 316 -7.32 12.04 -19.37
CA GLN A 316 -8.79 11.92 -19.41
C GLN A 316 -9.54 12.93 -18.56
N GLU A 317 -8.87 13.61 -17.62
CA GLU A 317 -9.50 14.60 -16.72
C GLU A 317 -8.62 15.81 -16.43
N SER A 318 -8.60 16.78 -17.34
CA SER A 318 -7.85 18.03 -17.17
C SER A 318 -8.19 18.79 -15.88
N GLY A 319 -9.47 18.80 -15.48
CA GLY A 319 -9.92 19.44 -14.24
C GLY A 319 -9.33 18.81 -12.97
N ALA A 320 -9.22 17.48 -12.92
CA ALA A 320 -8.60 16.78 -11.80
C ALA A 320 -7.10 17.03 -11.71
N ILE A 321 -6.42 17.17 -12.85
CA ILE A 321 -4.99 17.50 -12.91
C ILE A 321 -4.70 18.87 -12.31
N PHE A 322 -5.42 19.91 -12.78
CA PHE A 322 -5.23 21.28 -12.29
C PHE A 322 -5.53 21.38 -10.80
N PHE A 323 -6.59 20.71 -10.33
CA PHE A 323 -6.92 20.67 -8.91
C PHE A 323 -5.85 19.93 -8.09
N SER A 324 -5.33 18.80 -8.58
CA SER A 324 -4.27 18.04 -7.95
C SER A 324 -2.97 18.83 -7.85
N LEU A 325 -2.59 19.53 -8.92
CA LEU A 325 -1.41 20.42 -8.94
C LEU A 325 -1.57 21.56 -7.94
N PHE A 326 -2.71 22.26 -7.95
CA PHE A 326 -2.99 23.37 -7.06
C PHE A 326 -3.05 22.92 -5.59
N SER A 327 -3.74 21.82 -5.32
CA SER A 327 -3.79 21.20 -3.99
C SER A 327 -2.43 20.72 -3.53
N GLY A 328 -1.61 20.16 -4.43
CA GLY A 328 -0.23 19.76 -4.17
C GLY A 328 0.63 20.96 -3.78
N LEU A 329 0.60 22.03 -4.54
CA LEU A 329 1.31 23.28 -4.24
C LEU A 329 0.90 23.86 -2.89
N LYS A 330 -0.41 23.91 -2.58
CA LYS A 330 -0.92 24.37 -1.28
C LYS A 330 -0.41 23.50 -0.13
N LYS A 331 -0.40 22.16 -0.30
CA LYS A 331 0.15 21.23 0.69
C LYS A 331 1.66 21.39 0.87
N MET A 332 2.40 21.69 -0.19
CA MET A 332 3.84 21.98 -0.13
C MET A 332 4.15 23.20 0.75
N CYS A 333 3.30 24.23 0.73
CA CYS A 333 3.44 25.41 1.59
C CYS A 333 3.08 25.13 3.06
N SER A 334 2.39 24.03 3.37
CA SER A 334 2.00 23.66 4.72
C SER A 334 3.15 22.97 5.47
N SER A 335 3.61 23.57 6.57
CA SER A 335 4.64 22.98 7.43
C SER A 335 4.17 21.69 8.12
N SER A 336 2.89 21.64 8.53
CA SER A 336 2.27 20.47 9.15
C SER A 336 2.22 19.27 8.19
N PHE A 337 1.87 19.49 6.92
CA PHE A 337 1.86 18.43 5.92
C PHE A 337 3.27 17.87 5.65
N ARG A 338 4.27 18.75 5.56
CA ARG A 338 5.66 18.32 5.37
C ARG A 338 6.16 17.48 6.54
N LYS A 339 5.86 17.88 7.79
CA LYS A 339 6.21 17.12 9.00
C LYS A 339 5.51 15.77 9.06
N SER A 340 4.19 15.73 8.79
CA SER A 340 3.42 14.47 8.81
C SER A 340 3.90 13.45 7.78
N LYS A 341 4.41 13.90 6.61
CA LYS A 341 4.97 13.02 5.58
C LYS A 341 6.42 12.63 5.85
N ALA A 342 7.17 13.47 6.53
CA ALA A 342 8.56 13.17 6.90
C ALA A 342 8.69 12.21 8.10
N GLY A 343 7.58 11.85 8.75
CA GLY A 343 7.61 10.98 9.92
C GLY A 343 8.14 11.69 11.18
N ILE A 344 8.14 13.02 11.21
CA ILE A 344 8.61 13.87 12.33
C ILE A 344 7.42 14.47 13.04
#